data_8a627d7789207e7fbe1a7a80ff6ea1be
#
_entry.id   8a627d7789207e7fbe1a7a80ff6ea1be
#
_cell.length_a   1.000
_cell.length_b   1.000
_cell.length_c   1.000
_cell.angle_alpha   90.00
_cell.angle_beta   90.00
_cell.angle_gamma   90.00
#
_symmetry.space_group_name_H-M   'P 1'
#
loop_
_entity.id
_entity.type
_entity.pdbx_description
1 polymer ?
#
loop_
_entity_poly.entity_id
_entity_poly.type
_entity_poly.pdbx_seq_one_letter_code
_entity_poly.pdbx_strand_id
1 'polypeptide(L)'
;MVANLKIGALTRSRAGRDLQNKKKEHVLDEKPQETTVEFLASLAGVLVTGLFIITFVLQAFEIPSSSMEDALLIGDHVFVNREQFAQPARWMGFLMPYRDPRRDDVVVFLSPEEKGLFIVKRVIGIPGDRIHLRDGAVYRNGVKLDEPYAEHKFGNYDPYRDSFPAVAPSADYGITSEEWQQTMSSYVQGEDIVVPPNSYFGMGDNRDVSKDSRYWGFIPRKNVIGRPMFIYWSFLTPANQYQMRGVGDRLEFVAHTIIHFFDETRWRRTLRIVR
;
A
#
# COMPACT_ATOMS: atom_id res chain seq x y z
N MET A 1 -16.86 -3.31 89.51
CA MET A 1 -18.02 -3.51 88.60
C MET A 1 -17.92 -2.54 87.39
N VAL A 2 -16.78 -2.51 86.68
CA VAL A 2 -16.58 -1.53 85.57
C VAL A 2 -15.84 -2.12 84.39
N ALA A 3 -15.58 -3.44 84.34
CA ALA A 3 -14.73 -4.06 83.33
C ALA A 3 -15.52 -4.69 82.09
N ASN A 4 -16.86 -4.86 82.18
CA ASN A 4 -17.62 -5.60 81.14
C ASN A 4 -18.32 -4.75 80.09
N LEU A 5 -18.28 -3.40 80.14
CA LEU A 5 -19.01 -2.55 79.21
C LEU A 5 -18.21 -2.12 77.97
N LYS A 6 -16.85 -2.27 77.97
CA LYS A 6 -16.01 -1.87 76.86
C LYS A 6 -15.76 -2.92 75.78
N ILE A 7 -15.98 -4.21 76.10
CA ILE A 7 -15.73 -5.30 75.14
C ILE A 7 -16.90 -5.45 74.16
N GLY A 8 -18.15 -5.17 74.59
CA GLY A 8 -19.33 -5.29 73.71
C GLY A 8 -19.42 -4.21 72.62
N ALA A 9 -18.84 -3.01 72.86
CA ALA A 9 -18.91 -1.91 71.92
C ALA A 9 -17.85 -2.07 70.76
N LEU A 10 -16.71 -2.66 71.05
CA LEU A 10 -15.63 -2.91 70.09
C LEU A 10 -15.95 -4.07 69.14
N THR A 11 -16.67 -5.09 69.58
CA THR A 11 -17.08 -6.20 68.74
C THR A 11 -18.23 -5.85 67.78
N ARG A 12 -19.17 -4.99 68.21
CA ARG A 12 -20.24 -4.46 67.31
C ARG A 12 -19.67 -3.55 66.20
N SER A 13 -18.67 -2.76 66.52
CA SER A 13 -18.00 -1.85 65.54
C SER A 13 -17.19 -2.59 64.45
N ARG A 14 -16.61 -3.75 64.82
CA ARG A 14 -15.89 -4.57 63.82
C ARG A 14 -16.85 -5.32 62.90
N ALA A 15 -17.88 -5.97 63.42
CA ALA A 15 -18.86 -6.67 62.62
C ALA A 15 -19.61 -5.78 61.66
N GLY A 16 -19.89 -4.51 62.05
CA GLY A 16 -20.55 -3.53 61.17
C GLY A 16 -19.63 -3.06 60.04
N ARG A 17 -18.31 -2.94 60.25
CA ARG A 17 -17.33 -2.61 59.21
C ARG A 17 -17.09 -3.75 58.22
N ASP A 18 -17.03 -4.98 58.71
CA ASP A 18 -16.84 -6.15 57.86
C ASP A 18 -18.07 -6.39 56.94
N LEU A 19 -19.29 -6.14 57.43
CA LEU A 19 -20.51 -6.21 56.62
C LEU A 19 -20.60 -5.09 55.59
N GLN A 20 -20.12 -3.86 55.91
CA GLN A 20 -20.07 -2.77 54.95
C GLN A 20 -18.97 -2.99 53.92
N ASN A 21 -17.83 -3.56 54.25
CA ASN A 21 -16.78 -3.91 53.29
C ASN A 21 -17.21 -5.06 52.38
N LYS A 22 -17.82 -6.14 52.91
CA LYS A 22 -18.40 -7.21 52.08
C LYS A 22 -19.48 -6.70 51.12
N LYS A 23 -20.33 -5.74 51.56
CA LYS A 23 -21.32 -5.11 50.71
C LYS A 23 -20.72 -4.21 49.63
N LYS A 24 -19.59 -3.54 49.91
CA LYS A 24 -18.83 -2.77 48.93
C LYS A 24 -18.09 -3.66 47.93
N GLU A 25 -17.49 -4.78 48.39
CA GLU A 25 -16.86 -5.74 47.49
C GLU A 25 -17.87 -6.40 46.55
N HIS A 26 -19.05 -6.74 47.04
CA HIS A 26 -20.10 -7.37 46.21
C HIS A 26 -20.72 -6.39 45.18
N VAL A 27 -20.68 -5.08 45.46
CA VAL A 27 -21.18 -4.05 44.52
C VAL A 27 -20.13 -3.70 43.44
N LEU A 28 -18.85 -4.03 43.67
CA LEU A 28 -17.77 -3.77 42.70
C LEU A 28 -17.58 -4.89 41.68
N ASP A 29 -18.21 -6.05 41.87
CA ASP A 29 -17.99 -7.25 41.02
C ASP A 29 -19.18 -7.56 40.10
N GLU A 30 -20.27 -6.81 40.16
CA GLU A 30 -21.32 -6.89 39.13
C GLU A 30 -20.87 -6.03 37.92
N LYS A 31 -20.14 -6.67 37.00
CA LYS A 31 -20.01 -6.11 35.63
C LYS A 31 -21.43 -5.93 35.09
N PRO A 32 -21.81 -4.72 34.66
CA PRO A 32 -23.11 -4.51 34.07
C PRO A 32 -23.29 -5.52 32.93
N GLN A 33 -24.28 -6.39 33.04
CA GLN A 33 -24.62 -7.31 31.95
C GLN A 33 -25.08 -6.44 30.78
N GLU A 34 -24.29 -6.43 29.71
CA GLU A 34 -24.66 -5.74 28.48
C GLU A 34 -26.02 -6.29 28.01
N THR A 35 -26.95 -5.41 27.83
CA THR A 35 -28.24 -5.78 27.25
C THR A 35 -28.02 -6.18 25.79
N THR A 36 -28.86 -7.06 25.24
CA THR A 36 -28.82 -7.45 23.82
C THR A 36 -28.82 -6.22 22.89
N VAL A 37 -29.51 -5.15 23.29
CA VAL A 37 -29.56 -3.90 22.52
C VAL A 37 -28.22 -3.17 22.54
N GLU A 38 -27.57 -3.07 23.68
CA GLU A 38 -26.23 -2.47 23.81
C GLU A 38 -25.19 -3.26 23.02
N PHE A 39 -25.21 -4.57 23.09
CA PHE A 39 -24.35 -5.44 22.26
C PHE A 39 -24.57 -5.20 20.77
N LEU A 40 -25.83 -5.18 20.31
CA LEU A 40 -26.14 -4.93 18.90
C LEU A 40 -25.73 -3.51 18.47
N ALA A 41 -25.91 -2.52 19.33
CA ALA A 41 -25.47 -1.15 19.06
C ALA A 41 -23.94 -1.05 18.93
N SER A 42 -23.20 -1.71 19.83
CA SER A 42 -21.73 -1.80 19.78
C SER A 42 -21.26 -2.50 18.51
N LEU A 43 -21.87 -3.64 18.17
CA LEU A 43 -21.59 -4.38 16.95
C LEU A 43 -21.84 -3.53 15.70
N ALA A 44 -22.99 -2.85 15.63
CA ALA A 44 -23.30 -1.94 14.53
C ALA A 44 -22.28 -0.80 14.42
N GLY A 45 -21.86 -0.21 15.54
CA GLY A 45 -20.81 0.82 15.58
C GLY A 45 -19.48 0.32 15.01
N VAL A 46 -19.05 -0.87 15.42
CA VAL A 46 -17.81 -1.49 14.89
C VAL A 46 -17.93 -1.77 13.39
N LEU A 47 -19.06 -2.31 12.92
CA LEU A 47 -19.27 -2.59 11.50
C LEU A 47 -19.29 -1.30 10.67
N VAL A 48 -19.99 -0.27 11.10
CA VAL A 48 -20.03 1.03 10.40
C VAL A 48 -18.65 1.66 10.35
N THR A 49 -17.91 1.64 11.46
CA THR A 49 -16.53 2.16 11.51
C THR A 49 -15.60 1.36 10.61
N GLY A 50 -15.69 0.03 10.65
CA GLY A 50 -14.92 -0.86 9.78
C GLY A 50 -15.21 -0.59 8.30
N LEU A 51 -16.49 -0.52 7.91
CA LEU A 51 -16.91 -0.21 6.54
C LEU A 51 -16.41 1.17 6.10
N PHE A 52 -16.47 2.17 6.98
CA PHE A 52 -15.92 3.49 6.69
C PHE A 52 -14.43 3.43 6.38
N ILE A 53 -13.66 2.75 7.23
CA ILE A 53 -12.19 2.63 7.06
C ILE A 53 -11.86 1.93 5.73
N ILE A 54 -12.46 0.77 5.44
CA ILE A 54 -12.15 0.01 4.21
C ILE A 54 -12.69 0.68 2.94
N THR A 55 -13.68 1.56 3.06
CA THR A 55 -14.25 2.28 1.90
C THR A 55 -13.46 3.53 1.56
N PHE A 56 -13.08 4.31 2.56
CA PHE A 56 -12.53 5.65 2.36
C PHE A 56 -11.02 5.75 2.63
N VAL A 57 -10.50 5.00 3.59
CA VAL A 57 -9.10 5.14 4.05
C VAL A 57 -8.19 4.10 3.40
N LEU A 58 -8.60 2.83 3.39
CA LEU A 58 -7.81 1.72 2.89
C LEU A 58 -8.50 1.07 1.69
N GLN A 59 -7.75 0.84 0.63
CA GLN A 59 -8.21 0.08 -0.51
C GLN A 59 -7.35 -1.17 -0.69
N ALA A 60 -8.00 -2.32 -0.86
CA ALA A 60 -7.31 -3.57 -1.15
C ALA A 60 -7.03 -3.68 -2.66
N PHE A 61 -5.82 -4.09 -3.01
CA PHE A 61 -5.38 -4.37 -4.37
C PHE A 61 -4.67 -5.72 -4.42
N GLU A 62 -4.83 -6.42 -5.52
CA GLU A 62 -4.04 -7.59 -5.88
C GLU A 62 -2.95 -7.15 -6.86
N ILE A 63 -1.75 -7.72 -6.74
CA ILE A 63 -0.62 -7.46 -7.63
C ILE A 63 -0.62 -8.46 -8.77
N PRO A 64 -0.91 -8.01 -10.01
CA PRO A 64 -1.06 -8.93 -11.15
C PRO A 64 0.21 -9.13 -11.96
N SER A 65 1.28 -8.38 -11.69
CA SER A 65 2.50 -8.38 -12.53
C SER A 65 3.78 -8.40 -11.72
N SER A 66 4.85 -8.89 -12.34
CA SER A 66 6.20 -8.98 -11.73
C SER A 66 7.03 -7.70 -11.84
N SER A 67 6.45 -6.59 -12.29
CA SER A 67 7.20 -5.33 -12.53
C SER A 67 7.79 -4.70 -11.27
N MET A 68 7.28 -5.05 -10.08
CA MET A 68 7.76 -4.62 -8.76
C MET A 68 8.30 -5.80 -7.96
N GLU A 69 8.73 -6.86 -8.64
CA GLU A 69 9.28 -8.05 -8.01
C GLU A 69 10.47 -7.68 -7.13
N ASP A 70 10.64 -8.38 -6.05
CA ASP A 70 11.29 -8.10 -4.80
C ASP A 70 10.41 -7.36 -3.79
N ALA A 71 9.97 -6.14 -4.06
CA ALA A 71 9.04 -5.44 -3.16
C ALA A 71 7.66 -6.10 -3.15
N LEU A 72 7.09 -6.37 -4.34
CA LEU A 72 5.75 -6.92 -4.52
C LEU A 72 5.77 -8.06 -5.55
N LEU A 73 5.25 -9.23 -5.16
CA LEU A 73 5.13 -10.41 -6.03
C LEU A 73 3.70 -10.55 -6.58
N ILE A 74 3.59 -11.25 -7.71
CA ILE A 74 2.28 -11.65 -8.26
C ILE A 74 1.52 -12.45 -7.19
N GLY A 75 0.24 -12.11 -6.96
CA GLY A 75 -0.60 -12.70 -5.93
C GLY A 75 -0.40 -12.15 -4.53
N ASP A 76 0.37 -11.06 -4.37
CA ASP A 76 0.35 -10.26 -3.16
C ASP A 76 -0.92 -9.41 -3.11
N HIS A 77 -1.64 -9.49 -2.01
CA HIS A 77 -2.78 -8.63 -1.71
C HIS A 77 -2.34 -7.54 -0.74
N VAL A 78 -2.42 -6.28 -1.16
CA VAL A 78 -1.90 -5.13 -0.43
C VAL A 78 -2.99 -4.16 -0.02
N PHE A 79 -2.86 -3.58 1.18
CA PHE A 79 -3.63 -2.40 1.53
C PHE A 79 -2.90 -1.13 1.10
N VAL A 80 -3.65 -0.26 0.44
CA VAL A 80 -3.18 1.03 -0.05
C VAL A 80 -3.83 2.14 0.76
N ASN A 81 -3.01 3.00 1.37
CA ASN A 81 -3.46 4.21 2.03
C ASN A 81 -3.72 5.27 0.95
N ARG A 82 -4.98 5.64 0.80
CA ARG A 82 -5.42 6.65 -0.18
C ARG A 82 -5.29 8.07 0.35
N GLU A 83 -5.36 8.26 1.67
CA GLU A 83 -5.38 9.59 2.28
C GLU A 83 -4.02 10.27 2.23
N GLN A 84 -2.92 9.51 2.29
CA GLN A 84 -1.58 10.07 2.38
C GLN A 84 -1.23 10.98 1.19
N PHE A 85 -1.74 10.65 -0.01
CA PHE A 85 -1.53 11.42 -1.23
C PHE A 85 -2.80 12.10 -1.75
N ALA A 86 -3.94 11.92 -1.07
CA ALA A 86 -5.16 12.64 -1.42
C ALA A 86 -5.01 14.12 -1.05
N GLN A 87 -5.31 15.02 -1.99
CA GLN A 87 -5.35 16.44 -1.65
C GLN A 87 -6.53 16.69 -0.72
N PRO A 88 -6.30 17.05 0.54
CA PRO A 88 -7.39 17.30 1.48
C PRO A 88 -8.20 18.50 1.03
N ALA A 89 -9.49 18.47 1.30
CA ALA A 89 -10.28 19.69 1.19
C ALA A 89 -9.64 20.78 2.07
N ARG A 90 -9.63 22.01 1.57
CA ARG A 90 -8.87 23.13 2.15
C ARG A 90 -9.05 23.33 3.67
N TRP A 91 -10.21 22.92 4.21
CA TRP A 91 -10.54 22.99 5.63
C TRP A 91 -10.10 21.76 6.46
N MET A 92 -9.75 20.64 5.80
CA MET A 92 -9.33 19.38 6.46
C MET A 92 -7.80 19.21 6.52
N GLY A 93 -7.04 20.09 5.89
CA GLY A 93 -5.58 19.95 5.74
C GLY A 93 -4.80 19.85 7.05
N PHE A 94 -5.36 20.31 8.17
CA PHE A 94 -4.73 20.20 9.49
C PHE A 94 -4.99 18.85 10.20
N LEU A 95 -6.00 18.09 9.75
CA LEU A 95 -6.40 16.81 10.36
C LEU A 95 -5.79 15.61 9.63
N MET A 96 -5.42 15.76 8.36
CA MET A 96 -4.91 14.65 7.54
C MET A 96 -3.43 14.83 7.23
N PRO A 97 -2.59 13.80 7.44
CA PRO A 97 -1.16 13.82 7.15
C PRO A 97 -0.91 13.75 5.64
N TYR A 98 -1.33 14.81 4.92
CA TYR A 98 -1.11 14.92 3.48
C TYR A 98 0.35 15.24 3.18
N ARG A 99 0.90 14.57 2.19
CA ARG A 99 2.15 14.95 1.54
C ARG A 99 2.17 14.55 0.07
N ASP A 100 3.00 15.21 -0.71
CA ASP A 100 3.30 14.77 -2.05
C ASP A 100 4.20 13.53 -2.06
N PRO A 101 4.09 12.67 -3.09
CA PRO A 101 5.05 11.61 -3.32
C PRO A 101 6.49 12.12 -3.34
N ARG A 102 7.37 11.39 -2.67
CA ARG A 102 8.80 11.68 -2.58
C ARG A 102 9.57 10.66 -3.41
N ARG A 103 10.84 10.94 -3.63
CA ARG A 103 11.78 9.98 -4.22
C ARG A 103 11.78 8.69 -3.39
N ASP A 104 11.86 7.58 -4.08
CA ASP A 104 11.86 6.21 -3.55
C ASP A 104 10.53 5.72 -2.94
N ASP A 105 9.48 6.56 -2.92
CA ASP A 105 8.13 6.09 -2.55
C ASP A 105 7.58 5.11 -3.60
N VAL A 106 7.04 4.00 -3.13
CA VAL A 106 6.19 3.13 -3.97
C VAL A 106 4.80 3.73 -4.02
N VAL A 107 4.27 3.95 -5.22
CA VAL A 107 2.97 4.60 -5.44
C VAL A 107 2.04 3.73 -6.28
N VAL A 108 0.76 3.75 -5.93
CA VAL A 108 -0.33 3.23 -6.76
C VAL A 108 -0.97 4.40 -7.49
N PHE A 109 -1.15 4.27 -8.79
CA PHE A 109 -1.71 5.32 -9.62
C PHE A 109 -2.54 4.76 -10.78
N LEU A 110 -3.41 5.58 -11.34
CA LEU A 110 -4.14 5.25 -12.58
C LEU A 110 -3.22 5.35 -13.77
N SER A 111 -3.22 4.31 -14.59
CA SER A 111 -2.43 4.26 -15.83
C SER A 111 -2.67 5.51 -16.69
N PRO A 112 -1.62 6.13 -17.23
CA PRO A 112 -1.77 7.18 -18.22
C PRO A 112 -2.26 6.65 -19.58
N GLU A 113 -2.00 5.38 -19.91
CA GLU A 113 -2.38 4.76 -21.18
C GLU A 113 -3.76 4.09 -21.14
N GLU A 114 -4.02 3.29 -20.10
CA GLU A 114 -5.22 2.45 -20.01
C GLU A 114 -6.18 2.98 -18.95
N LYS A 115 -7.37 3.40 -19.37
CA LYS A 115 -8.38 3.92 -18.44
C LYS A 115 -8.82 2.85 -17.43
N GLY A 116 -8.76 3.19 -16.17
CA GLY A 116 -9.22 2.33 -15.06
C GLY A 116 -8.22 1.28 -14.62
N LEU A 117 -7.06 1.16 -15.26
CA LEU A 117 -5.99 0.27 -14.81
C LEU A 117 -5.18 0.92 -13.71
N PHE A 118 -5.02 0.23 -12.58
CA PHE A 118 -4.12 0.64 -11.50
C PHE A 118 -2.74 0.01 -11.70
N ILE A 119 -1.72 0.83 -11.56
CA ILE A 119 -0.32 0.45 -11.70
C ILE A 119 0.43 0.80 -10.42
N VAL A 120 1.42 -0.01 -10.08
CA VAL A 120 2.34 0.23 -8.96
C VAL A 120 3.74 0.44 -9.51
N LYS A 121 4.40 1.54 -9.14
CA LYS A 121 5.79 1.85 -9.48
C LYS A 121 6.48 2.58 -8.33
N ARG A 122 7.82 2.62 -8.38
CA ARG A 122 8.63 3.44 -7.48
C ARG A 122 8.93 4.79 -8.11
N VAL A 123 8.78 5.86 -7.34
CA VAL A 123 9.09 7.22 -7.77
C VAL A 123 10.61 7.40 -7.80
N ILE A 124 11.18 7.47 -8.99
CA ILE A 124 12.61 7.73 -9.20
C ILE A 124 12.88 9.23 -9.30
N GLY A 125 11.97 9.97 -9.92
CA GLY A 125 12.07 11.42 -10.08
C GLY A 125 10.82 12.17 -9.69
N ILE A 126 11.02 13.33 -9.07
CA ILE A 126 10.00 14.32 -8.72
C ILE A 126 10.14 15.55 -9.64
N PRO A 127 9.16 16.49 -9.66
CA PRO A 127 9.23 17.68 -10.50
C PRO A 127 10.58 18.40 -10.43
N GLY A 128 11.18 18.67 -11.60
CA GLY A 128 12.48 19.31 -11.74
C GLY A 128 13.70 18.38 -11.71
N ASP A 129 13.53 17.11 -11.37
CA ASP A 129 14.63 16.15 -11.46
C ASP A 129 15.03 15.88 -12.90
N ARG A 130 16.32 15.66 -13.10
CA ARG A 130 16.98 15.33 -14.35
C ARG A 130 17.42 13.86 -14.27
N ILE A 131 16.97 13.03 -15.20
CA ILE A 131 17.17 11.58 -15.14
C ILE A 131 17.73 11.07 -16.45
N HIS A 132 18.74 10.23 -16.36
CA HIS A 132 19.18 9.37 -17.46
C HIS A 132 19.61 7.99 -16.94
N LEU A 133 19.65 7.03 -17.83
CA LEU A 133 20.21 5.71 -17.57
C LEU A 133 21.48 5.54 -18.44
N ARG A 134 22.50 4.92 -17.86
CA ARG A 134 23.70 4.48 -18.55
C ARG A 134 24.01 3.06 -18.14
N ASP A 135 24.02 2.15 -19.09
CA ASP A 135 24.21 0.73 -18.87
C ASP A 135 23.27 0.14 -17.78
N GLY A 136 22.00 0.55 -17.80
CA GLY A 136 20.97 0.16 -16.84
C GLY A 136 21.03 0.88 -15.48
N ALA A 137 22.14 1.54 -15.16
CA ALA A 137 22.26 2.33 -13.93
C ALA A 137 21.55 3.68 -14.06
N VAL A 138 20.74 4.03 -13.06
CA VAL A 138 19.99 5.30 -13.03
C VAL A 138 20.85 6.41 -12.44
N TYR A 139 20.87 7.54 -13.15
CA TYR A 139 21.45 8.79 -12.68
C TYR A 139 20.35 9.81 -12.47
N ARG A 140 20.39 10.51 -11.34
CA ARG A 140 19.45 11.58 -11.00
C ARG A 140 20.22 12.83 -10.60
N ASN A 141 20.01 13.91 -11.34
CA ASN A 141 20.72 15.18 -11.14
C ASN A 141 22.25 15.01 -11.22
N GLY A 142 22.71 14.17 -12.15
CA GLY A 142 24.13 13.86 -12.37
C GLY A 142 24.75 12.87 -11.38
N VAL A 143 23.99 12.34 -10.42
CA VAL A 143 24.48 11.39 -9.41
C VAL A 143 23.89 10.02 -9.66
N LYS A 144 24.76 9.01 -9.74
CA LYS A 144 24.32 7.59 -9.81
C LYS A 144 23.56 7.22 -8.54
N LEU A 145 22.40 6.61 -8.69
CA LEU A 145 21.61 6.14 -7.56
C LEU A 145 22.16 4.82 -7.02
N ASP A 146 22.10 4.66 -5.70
CA ASP A 146 22.23 3.37 -5.02
C ASP A 146 20.83 2.77 -4.85
N GLU A 147 20.56 1.70 -5.59
CA GLU A 147 19.22 1.13 -5.71
C GLU A 147 19.20 -0.34 -5.33
N PRO A 148 19.31 -0.68 -4.02
CA PRO A 148 19.39 -2.07 -3.56
C PRO A 148 18.12 -2.87 -3.82
N TYR A 149 17.02 -2.21 -4.20
CA TYR A 149 15.73 -2.79 -4.56
C TYR A 149 15.61 -3.11 -6.06
N ALA A 150 16.54 -2.59 -6.89
CA ALA A 150 16.46 -2.78 -8.33
C ALA A 150 17.02 -4.15 -8.73
N GLU A 151 16.24 -4.89 -9.53
CA GLU A 151 16.63 -6.19 -10.07
C GLU A 151 16.83 -6.12 -11.58
N HIS A 152 17.91 -6.73 -12.04
CA HIS A 152 18.24 -6.97 -13.44
C HIS A 152 18.32 -8.49 -13.66
N LYS A 153 17.24 -9.08 -14.17
CA LYS A 153 17.08 -10.53 -14.31
C LYS A 153 17.59 -11.08 -15.64
N PHE A 154 17.51 -10.25 -16.66
CA PHE A 154 17.96 -10.63 -18.01
C PHE A 154 19.29 -9.94 -18.28
N GLY A 155 20.35 -10.73 -18.45
CA GLY A 155 21.69 -10.21 -18.76
C GLY A 155 21.82 -9.54 -20.14
N ASN A 156 20.74 -9.37 -20.90
CA ASN A 156 20.73 -8.80 -22.24
C ASN A 156 20.64 -7.28 -22.14
N TYR A 157 21.61 -6.59 -22.69
CA TYR A 157 21.56 -5.15 -22.87
C TYR A 157 20.49 -4.78 -23.93
N ASP A 158 19.60 -3.86 -23.57
CA ASP A 158 18.64 -3.24 -24.48
C ASP A 158 18.94 -1.74 -24.58
N PRO A 159 19.28 -1.23 -25.79
CA PRO A 159 19.70 0.15 -25.96
C PRO A 159 18.69 1.19 -25.48
N TYR A 160 17.39 0.95 -25.70
CA TYR A 160 16.34 1.86 -25.28
C TYR A 160 16.13 1.83 -23.76
N ARG A 161 16.04 0.63 -23.21
CA ARG A 161 15.81 0.40 -21.77
C ARG A 161 16.98 0.88 -20.92
N ASP A 162 18.22 0.55 -21.35
CA ASP A 162 19.40 0.66 -20.50
C ASP A 162 20.19 1.96 -20.73
N SER A 163 19.95 2.68 -21.85
CA SER A 163 20.56 3.98 -22.16
C SER A 163 19.51 5.07 -22.42
N PHE A 164 18.45 5.07 -21.64
CA PHE A 164 17.37 6.05 -21.70
C PHE A 164 17.84 7.44 -21.18
N PRO A 165 17.48 8.58 -21.82
CA PRO A 165 16.69 8.77 -23.03
C PRO A 165 17.56 8.90 -24.31
N ALA A 166 18.80 8.42 -24.31
CA ALA A 166 19.74 8.61 -25.42
C ALA A 166 19.25 7.99 -26.74
N VAL A 167 18.42 6.92 -26.65
CA VAL A 167 17.78 6.29 -27.81
C VAL A 167 16.36 6.80 -27.91
N ALA A 168 15.95 7.23 -29.10
CA ALA A 168 14.59 7.67 -29.33
C ALA A 168 13.60 6.47 -29.26
N PRO A 169 12.40 6.68 -28.70
CA PRO A 169 11.37 5.64 -28.75
C PRO A 169 10.96 5.36 -30.19
N SER A 170 10.79 4.09 -30.54
CA SER A 170 10.32 3.66 -31.85
C SER A 170 9.23 2.60 -31.73
N ALA A 171 8.49 2.40 -32.82
CA ALA A 171 7.50 1.33 -32.91
C ALA A 171 8.13 -0.07 -32.79
N ASP A 172 9.41 -0.22 -33.09
CA ASP A 172 10.14 -1.49 -33.00
C ASP A 172 10.26 -2.00 -31.54
N TYR A 173 10.20 -1.08 -30.59
CA TYR A 173 10.17 -1.43 -29.15
C TYR A 173 8.78 -1.87 -28.65
N GLY A 174 7.76 -1.91 -29.52
CA GLY A 174 6.45 -2.59 -29.36
C GLY A 174 5.61 -2.22 -28.12
N ILE A 175 6.20 -1.66 -27.10
CA ILE A 175 5.59 -1.36 -25.81
C ILE A 175 5.54 0.14 -25.49
N THR A 176 6.17 0.98 -26.32
CA THR A 176 6.20 2.44 -26.12
C THR A 176 4.89 3.06 -26.61
N SER A 177 4.27 3.93 -25.82
CA SER A 177 3.02 4.60 -26.23
C SER A 177 3.25 5.57 -27.38
N GLU A 178 2.25 5.71 -28.24
CA GLU A 178 2.31 6.64 -29.39
C GLU A 178 2.50 8.08 -28.93
N GLU A 179 1.81 8.50 -27.87
CA GLU A 179 1.95 9.84 -27.30
C GLU A 179 3.38 10.08 -26.82
N TRP A 180 4.00 9.09 -26.17
CA TRP A 180 5.37 9.20 -25.67
C TRP A 180 6.39 9.23 -26.80
N GLN A 181 6.18 8.48 -27.86
CA GLN A 181 7.02 8.54 -29.05
C GLN A 181 7.09 9.96 -29.66
N GLN A 182 5.97 10.68 -29.62
CA GLN A 182 5.89 12.03 -30.17
C GLN A 182 6.41 13.11 -29.22
N THR A 183 6.27 12.92 -27.91
CA THR A 183 6.47 13.98 -26.93
C THR A 183 7.77 13.87 -26.14
N MET A 184 8.41 12.69 -26.05
CA MET A 184 9.60 12.45 -25.22
C MET A 184 10.71 13.48 -25.49
N SER A 185 10.99 13.78 -26.76
CA SER A 185 12.06 14.69 -27.14
C SER A 185 11.89 16.11 -26.59
N SER A 186 10.66 16.55 -26.32
CA SER A 186 10.38 17.87 -25.75
C SER A 186 10.82 18.00 -24.28
N TYR A 187 11.00 16.88 -23.60
CA TYR A 187 11.43 16.81 -22.20
C TYR A 187 12.93 16.53 -22.04
N VAL A 188 13.63 16.23 -23.15
CA VAL A 188 15.07 15.92 -23.13
C VAL A 188 15.88 17.21 -23.12
N GLN A 189 16.82 17.34 -22.20
CA GLN A 189 17.77 18.44 -22.09
C GLN A 189 19.19 17.88 -21.88
N GLY A 190 20.00 17.92 -22.95
CA GLY A 190 21.30 17.25 -22.96
C GLY A 190 21.13 15.73 -22.97
N GLU A 191 21.72 15.05 -22.01
CA GLU A 191 21.58 13.59 -21.83
C GLU A 191 20.40 13.19 -20.91
N ASP A 192 19.74 14.15 -20.28
CA ASP A 192 18.72 13.91 -19.27
C ASP A 192 17.31 14.16 -19.79
N ILE A 193 16.35 13.41 -19.24
CA ILE A 193 14.95 13.77 -19.28
C ILE A 193 14.59 14.60 -18.03
N VAL A 194 13.85 15.70 -18.21
CA VAL A 194 13.46 16.59 -17.11
C VAL A 194 12.02 16.31 -16.71
N VAL A 195 11.80 16.00 -15.44
CA VAL A 195 10.45 15.73 -14.90
C VAL A 195 9.65 17.03 -14.84
N PRO A 196 8.51 17.13 -15.56
CA PRO A 196 7.74 18.37 -15.59
C PRO A 196 6.98 18.63 -14.28
N PRO A 197 6.50 19.86 -14.05
CA PRO A 197 5.66 20.18 -12.90
C PRO A 197 4.44 19.26 -12.79
N ASN A 198 4.02 18.95 -11.56
CA ASN A 198 2.87 18.10 -11.26
C ASN A 198 2.95 16.69 -11.88
N SER A 199 4.14 16.16 -12.07
CA SER A 199 4.38 14.84 -12.63
C SER A 199 5.52 14.13 -11.92
N TYR A 200 5.56 12.80 -12.03
CA TYR A 200 6.61 11.97 -11.46
C TYR A 200 7.17 11.02 -12.52
N PHE A 201 8.43 10.66 -12.38
CA PHE A 201 9.05 9.61 -13.16
C PHE A 201 9.11 8.34 -12.30
N GLY A 202 8.36 7.32 -12.69
CA GLY A 202 8.26 6.06 -11.96
C GLY A 202 8.89 4.91 -12.72
N MET A 203 9.60 4.04 -12.02
CA MET A 203 10.16 2.80 -12.58
C MET A 203 9.72 1.60 -11.77
N GLY A 204 9.70 0.43 -12.42
CA GLY A 204 9.55 -0.82 -11.70
C GLY A 204 10.87 -1.23 -11.04
N ASP A 205 10.78 -1.97 -9.94
CA ASP A 205 11.95 -2.51 -9.27
C ASP A 205 12.60 -3.61 -10.12
N ASN A 206 11.80 -4.43 -10.82
CA ASN A 206 12.28 -5.33 -11.86
C ASN A 206 12.49 -4.55 -13.17
N ARG A 207 13.72 -4.04 -13.36
CA ARG A 207 14.11 -3.11 -14.43
C ARG A 207 13.92 -3.66 -15.83
N ASP A 208 14.07 -4.97 -15.98
CA ASP A 208 14.13 -5.63 -17.29
C ASP A 208 12.74 -5.93 -17.86
N VAL A 209 11.73 -6.13 -17.00
CA VAL A 209 10.36 -6.49 -17.43
C VAL A 209 9.33 -5.39 -17.15
N SER A 210 9.74 -4.29 -16.54
CA SER A 210 8.82 -3.23 -16.19
C SER A 210 8.49 -2.34 -17.39
N LYS A 211 7.21 -2.30 -17.78
CA LYS A 211 6.67 -1.21 -18.59
C LYS A 211 6.38 -0.04 -17.66
N ASP A 212 7.20 1.03 -17.75
CA ASP A 212 7.19 2.16 -16.82
C ASP A 212 7.42 3.50 -17.53
N SER A 213 7.82 4.54 -16.81
CA SER A 213 7.97 5.89 -17.37
C SER A 213 8.93 5.99 -18.56
N ARG A 214 9.80 5.03 -18.74
CA ARG A 214 10.64 4.94 -19.96
C ARG A 214 9.77 4.72 -21.21
N TYR A 215 8.62 4.06 -21.08
CA TYR A 215 7.79 3.60 -22.19
C TYR A 215 6.50 4.39 -22.39
N TRP A 216 5.93 4.99 -21.33
CA TRP A 216 4.69 5.75 -21.41
C TRP A 216 4.78 7.18 -20.83
N GLY A 217 5.96 7.61 -20.38
CA GLY A 217 6.20 8.96 -19.92
C GLY A 217 5.95 9.16 -18.42
N PHE A 218 5.38 10.30 -18.06
CA PHE A 218 5.27 10.73 -16.67
C PHE A 218 3.95 10.30 -16.03
N ILE A 219 3.99 10.10 -14.71
CA ILE A 219 2.81 9.88 -13.87
C ILE A 219 2.24 11.25 -13.48
N PRO A 220 1.06 11.65 -13.99
CA PRO A 220 0.45 12.89 -13.56
C PRO A 220 0.10 12.83 -12.06
N ARG A 221 0.34 13.92 -11.32
CA ARG A 221 0.02 13.99 -9.88
C ARG A 221 -1.43 13.60 -9.56
N LYS A 222 -2.37 14.03 -10.42
CA LYS A 222 -3.80 13.72 -10.27
C LYS A 222 -4.12 12.22 -10.37
N ASN A 223 -3.24 11.42 -11.01
CA ASN A 223 -3.43 9.99 -11.18
C ASN A 223 -2.94 9.20 -9.95
N VAL A 224 -2.15 9.81 -9.06
CA VAL A 224 -1.63 9.14 -7.86
C VAL A 224 -2.77 8.93 -6.88
N ILE A 225 -3.03 7.67 -6.55
CA ILE A 225 -4.12 7.23 -5.67
C ILE A 225 -3.66 7.08 -4.23
N GLY A 226 -2.51 6.44 -4.01
CA GLY A 226 -2.06 6.17 -2.66
C GLY A 226 -0.73 5.42 -2.60
N ARG A 227 -0.37 5.05 -1.37
CA ARG A 227 0.84 4.28 -1.06
C ARG A 227 0.46 2.89 -0.58
N PRO A 228 1.05 1.81 -1.12
CA PRO A 228 0.92 0.50 -0.53
C PRO A 228 1.58 0.49 0.85
N MET A 229 0.88 -0.01 1.86
CA MET A 229 1.33 -0.03 3.25
C MET A 229 1.94 -1.37 3.62
N PHE A 230 1.14 -2.41 3.51
CA PHE A 230 1.56 -3.76 3.85
C PHE A 230 0.79 -4.81 3.03
N ILE A 231 1.41 -5.97 2.88
CA ILE A 231 0.82 -7.15 2.27
C ILE A 231 -0.03 -7.83 3.34
N TYR A 232 -1.36 -7.85 3.19
CA TYR A 232 -2.21 -8.51 4.17
C TYR A 232 -2.39 -10.00 3.90
N TRP A 233 -2.20 -10.43 2.65
CA TRP A 233 -2.20 -11.82 2.24
C TRP A 233 -1.37 -11.98 0.97
N SER A 234 -0.75 -13.16 0.81
CA SER A 234 0.08 -13.48 -0.35
C SER A 234 -0.12 -14.95 -0.72
N PHE A 235 -0.56 -15.19 -1.95
CA PHE A 235 -0.84 -16.53 -2.47
C PHE A 235 -0.03 -16.81 -3.72
N LEU A 236 0.36 -18.08 -3.93
CA LEU A 236 1.01 -18.50 -5.16
C LEU A 236 0.00 -18.42 -6.31
N THR A 237 0.18 -17.43 -7.16
CA THR A 237 -0.74 -17.13 -8.25
C THR A 237 0.01 -17.26 -9.58
N PRO A 238 -0.54 -18.00 -10.57
CA PRO A 238 0.05 -18.09 -11.90
C PRO A 238 0.18 -16.73 -12.57
N ALA A 239 1.30 -16.49 -13.26
CA ALA A 239 1.60 -15.20 -13.90
C ALA A 239 0.57 -14.75 -14.97
N ASN A 240 -0.17 -15.70 -15.53
CA ASN A 240 -1.20 -15.46 -16.55
C ASN A 240 -2.62 -15.34 -15.97
N GLN A 241 -2.79 -15.40 -14.65
CA GLN A 241 -4.11 -15.39 -14.02
C GLN A 241 -4.96 -14.17 -14.40
N TYR A 242 -4.37 -12.99 -14.44
CA TYR A 242 -5.08 -11.75 -14.76
C TYR A 242 -5.63 -11.75 -16.21
N GLN A 243 -5.12 -12.64 -17.08
CA GLN A 243 -5.59 -12.83 -18.46
C GLN A 243 -6.77 -13.80 -18.54
N MET A 244 -6.99 -14.61 -17.52
CA MET A 244 -8.09 -15.57 -17.44
C MET A 244 -9.40 -14.82 -17.15
N ARG A 245 -10.24 -14.64 -18.16
CA ARG A 245 -11.50 -13.88 -18.08
C ARG A 245 -12.75 -14.76 -18.00
N GLY A 246 -12.62 -16.07 -18.20
CA GLY A 246 -13.70 -17.04 -18.13
C GLY A 246 -14.30 -17.15 -16.73
N VAL A 247 -15.61 -17.30 -16.62
CA VAL A 247 -16.27 -17.57 -15.33
C VAL A 247 -15.80 -18.92 -14.77
N GLY A 248 -15.57 -19.93 -15.64
CA GLY A 248 -15.03 -21.22 -15.28
C GLY A 248 -13.64 -21.11 -14.63
N ASP A 249 -12.72 -20.38 -15.29
CA ASP A 249 -11.34 -20.19 -14.80
C ASP A 249 -11.33 -19.53 -13.42
N ARG A 250 -12.22 -18.55 -13.20
CA ARG A 250 -12.35 -17.88 -11.90
C ARG A 250 -12.86 -18.81 -10.79
N LEU A 251 -13.84 -19.64 -11.11
CA LEU A 251 -14.37 -20.62 -10.16
C LEU A 251 -13.34 -21.69 -9.83
N GLU A 252 -12.59 -22.16 -10.82
CA GLU A 252 -11.49 -23.11 -10.65
C GLU A 252 -10.41 -22.52 -9.74
N PHE A 253 -10.01 -21.28 -10.00
CA PHE A 253 -9.02 -20.60 -9.16
C PHE A 253 -9.50 -20.38 -7.72
N VAL A 254 -10.77 -20.01 -7.52
CA VAL A 254 -11.35 -19.87 -6.17
C VAL A 254 -11.35 -21.22 -5.45
N ALA A 255 -11.75 -22.30 -6.12
CA ALA A 255 -11.70 -23.64 -5.55
C ALA A 255 -10.28 -24.08 -5.22
N HIS A 256 -9.32 -23.85 -6.12
CA HIS A 256 -7.91 -24.09 -5.89
C HIS A 256 -7.39 -23.32 -4.67
N THR A 257 -7.70 -22.03 -4.58
CA THR A 257 -7.30 -21.16 -3.46
C THR A 257 -7.85 -21.68 -2.11
N ILE A 258 -9.09 -22.15 -2.08
CA ILE A 258 -9.68 -22.71 -0.86
C ILE A 258 -8.99 -24.01 -0.45
N ILE A 259 -8.72 -24.91 -1.40
CA ILE A 259 -8.09 -26.21 -1.14
C ILE A 259 -6.63 -26.02 -0.69
N HIS A 260 -5.91 -25.12 -1.33
CA HIS A 260 -4.46 -24.89 -1.13
C HIS A 260 -4.16 -23.66 -0.25
N PHE A 261 -5.15 -23.19 0.52
CA PHE A 261 -5.00 -21.98 1.33
C PHE A 261 -3.80 -22.03 2.28
N PHE A 262 -3.52 -23.18 2.88
CA PHE A 262 -2.47 -23.32 3.89
C PHE A 262 -1.10 -23.61 3.30
N ASP A 263 -1.01 -24.34 2.21
CA ASP A 263 0.24 -24.80 1.60
C ASP A 263 0.80 -23.81 0.56
N GLU A 264 -0.07 -23.09 -0.17
CA GLU A 264 0.33 -22.10 -1.17
C GLU A 264 0.29 -20.66 -0.68
N THR A 265 -0.20 -20.39 0.54
CA THR A 265 -0.07 -19.07 1.16
C THR A 265 1.38 -18.82 1.57
N ARG A 266 1.95 -17.73 1.08
CA ARG A 266 3.30 -17.26 1.42
C ARG A 266 3.29 -16.54 2.77
N TRP A 267 3.12 -17.28 3.86
CA TRP A 267 2.95 -16.76 5.23
C TRP A 267 4.04 -15.77 5.65
N ARG A 268 5.28 -15.95 5.18
CA ARG A 268 6.41 -15.04 5.47
C ARG A 268 6.24 -13.65 4.88
N ARG A 269 5.37 -13.50 3.87
CA ARG A 269 5.07 -12.21 3.25
C ARG A 269 3.86 -11.51 3.87
N THR A 270 2.99 -12.28 4.53
CA THR A 270 1.81 -11.74 5.20
C THR A 270 2.24 -10.78 6.32
N LEU A 271 1.62 -9.59 6.37
CA LEU A 271 1.93 -8.45 7.23
C LEU A 271 3.29 -7.79 6.97
N ARG A 272 3.97 -8.12 5.86
CA ARG A 272 5.20 -7.44 5.46
C ARG A 272 4.87 -6.01 5.00
N ILE A 273 5.61 -5.04 5.56
CA ILE A 273 5.50 -3.62 5.15
C ILE A 273 6.16 -3.45 3.79
N VAL A 274 5.50 -2.73 2.88
CA VAL A 274 6.04 -2.36 1.57
C VAL A 274 6.96 -1.15 1.73
N ARG A 275 8.22 -1.32 1.31
CA ARG A 275 9.27 -0.30 1.44
C ARG A 275 9.85 0.05 0.08
#